data_c69d0e52d41032fc0b422b052eaeedc4
#
_entry.id   c69d0e52d41032fc0b422b052eaeedc4
#
_cell.length_a   1.000
_cell.length_b   1.000
_cell.length_c   1.000
_cell.angle_alpha   90.00
_cell.angle_beta   90.00
_cell.angle_gamma   90.00
#
_symmetry.space_group_name_H-M   'P 1'
#
loop_
_entity.id
_entity.type
_entity.pdbx_description
1 polymer ?
#
loop_
_entity_poly.entity_id
_entity_poly.type
_entity_poly.pdbx_seq_one_letter_code
_entity_poly.pdbx_strand_id
1 'polypeptide(L)'
;MSSLESRRLSHLESTIRAASGEQLITIERLVAEVASMRVAEVALARRTEVACIKRCCPHCGAESAHLHGKDKNGRQRFRCRVSECRRTFNILTGTPMARARMPDKWGQYLSYMTDHCSVRKIVEAGIGVNHTTVWRWRHRFLKAAAQDNTAILSGVIEADETFFVRSCKGHRGWVKGRPPEPRAARPRAWGATKRGLSDEQVPVLTALDNAGGVYEAILPSLTAIEMTLDGRIAPGSVVCSDGTAAYVKAAVKAGAEHRRVVVPTTTPVTVKVAPLPTKRRQKGRLGLGRVNAHHGQIKALVNGRCRGVATRYLGNL
;
A
#
# COMPACT_ATOMS: atom_id res chain seq x y z
N MET A 1 22.95 -8.80 -31.29
CA MET A 1 21.78 -9.59 -31.78
C MET A 1 22.24 -10.41 -32.96
N SER A 2 21.93 -11.72 -33.00
CA SER A 2 22.25 -12.59 -34.13
C SER A 2 21.38 -12.23 -35.35
N SER A 3 21.84 -12.51 -36.56
CA SER A 3 21.07 -12.29 -37.80
C SER A 3 19.70 -13.01 -37.78
N LEU A 4 19.62 -14.09 -37.04
CA LEU A 4 18.41 -14.91 -36.88
C LEU A 4 17.39 -14.23 -35.96
N GLU A 5 17.83 -13.56 -34.89
CA GLU A 5 16.99 -12.76 -33.99
C GLU A 5 16.43 -11.54 -34.70
N SER A 6 17.24 -10.87 -35.51
CA SER A 6 16.82 -9.72 -36.33
C SER A 6 15.71 -10.10 -37.32
N ARG A 7 15.83 -11.24 -38.01
CA ARG A 7 14.78 -11.76 -38.93
C ARG A 7 13.49 -12.10 -38.20
N ARG A 8 13.58 -12.72 -37.00
CA ARG A 8 12.41 -13.04 -36.19
C ARG A 8 11.68 -11.77 -35.72
N LEU A 9 12.41 -10.77 -35.32
CA LEU A 9 11.83 -9.48 -34.89
C LEU A 9 11.14 -8.76 -36.04
N SER A 10 11.76 -8.74 -37.24
CA SER A 10 11.15 -8.13 -38.44
C SER A 10 9.87 -8.85 -38.86
N HIS A 11 9.85 -10.16 -38.77
CA HIS A 11 8.62 -10.93 -39.05
C HIS A 11 7.53 -10.68 -38.02
N LEU A 12 7.87 -10.63 -36.75
CA LEU A 12 6.93 -10.30 -35.67
C LEU A 12 6.35 -8.88 -35.85
N GLU A 13 7.21 -7.92 -36.20
CA GLU A 13 6.77 -6.55 -36.45
C GLU A 13 5.78 -6.45 -37.63
N SER A 14 6.08 -7.14 -38.73
CA SER A 14 5.18 -7.17 -39.88
C SER A 14 3.83 -7.81 -39.55
N THR A 15 3.84 -8.89 -38.75
CA THR A 15 2.64 -9.58 -38.29
C THR A 15 1.77 -8.69 -37.39
N ILE A 16 2.40 -7.96 -36.46
CA ILE A 16 1.70 -7.01 -35.57
C ILE A 16 1.10 -5.87 -36.38
N ARG A 17 1.82 -5.32 -37.37
CA ARG A 17 1.31 -4.23 -38.24
C ARG A 17 0.12 -4.66 -39.09
N ALA A 18 0.04 -5.94 -39.48
CA ALA A 18 -1.07 -6.49 -40.26
C ALA A 18 -2.27 -6.93 -39.41
N ALA A 19 -2.15 -6.94 -38.09
CA ALA A 19 -3.18 -7.43 -37.18
C ALA A 19 -4.37 -6.46 -37.08
N SER A 20 -5.59 -7.02 -36.98
CA SER A 20 -6.80 -6.24 -36.70
C SER A 20 -6.79 -5.64 -35.30
N GLY A 21 -7.66 -4.64 -35.02
CA GLY A 21 -7.77 -4.01 -33.70
C GLY A 21 -8.04 -5.02 -32.57
N GLU A 22 -8.90 -6.02 -32.79
CA GLU A 22 -9.17 -7.08 -31.80
C GLU A 22 -7.96 -7.99 -31.56
N GLN A 23 -7.23 -8.30 -32.61
CA GLN A 23 -5.99 -9.07 -32.54
C GLN A 23 -4.92 -8.28 -31.77
N LEU A 24 -4.80 -6.97 -32.00
CA LEU A 24 -3.87 -6.10 -31.28
C LEU A 24 -4.16 -6.07 -29.78
N ILE A 25 -5.41 -5.95 -29.36
CA ILE A 25 -5.82 -6.04 -27.95
C ILE A 25 -5.41 -7.39 -27.34
N THR A 26 -5.57 -8.48 -28.11
CA THR A 26 -5.19 -9.81 -27.65
C THR A 26 -3.67 -9.96 -27.52
N ILE A 27 -2.91 -9.45 -28.48
CA ILE A 27 -1.45 -9.44 -28.49
C ILE A 27 -0.91 -8.62 -27.30
N GLU A 28 -1.43 -7.42 -27.08
CA GLU A 28 -1.07 -6.57 -25.94
C GLU A 28 -1.24 -7.30 -24.62
N ARG A 29 -2.39 -7.96 -24.43
CA ARG A 29 -2.65 -8.74 -23.21
C ARG A 29 -1.66 -9.91 -23.05
N LEU A 30 -1.37 -10.65 -24.11
CA LEU A 30 -0.41 -11.75 -24.08
C LEU A 30 1.00 -11.28 -23.80
N VAL A 31 1.43 -10.18 -24.41
CA VAL A 31 2.75 -9.59 -24.17
C VAL A 31 2.88 -9.14 -22.71
N ALA A 32 1.86 -8.45 -22.18
CA ALA A 32 1.84 -8.02 -20.78
C ALA A 32 1.91 -9.23 -19.82
N GLU A 33 1.17 -10.30 -20.10
CA GLU A 33 1.18 -11.54 -19.31
C GLU A 33 2.57 -12.20 -19.33
N VAL A 34 3.16 -12.40 -20.51
CA VAL A 34 4.48 -13.02 -20.66
C VAL A 34 5.57 -12.17 -20.03
N ALA A 35 5.55 -10.85 -20.24
CA ALA A 35 6.49 -9.92 -19.62
C ALA A 35 6.43 -9.99 -18.09
N SER A 36 5.22 -10.00 -17.54
CA SER A 36 4.97 -10.11 -16.10
C SER A 36 5.49 -11.43 -15.51
N MET A 37 5.28 -12.54 -16.22
CA MET A 37 5.83 -13.86 -15.83
C MET A 37 7.36 -13.85 -15.83
N ARG A 38 8.00 -13.30 -16.86
CA ARG A 38 9.46 -13.21 -16.96
C ARG A 38 10.08 -12.36 -15.88
N VAL A 39 9.48 -11.20 -15.56
CA VAL A 39 9.92 -10.34 -14.45
C VAL A 39 9.83 -11.11 -13.13
N ALA A 40 8.76 -11.86 -12.88
CA ALA A 40 8.61 -12.68 -11.68
C ALA A 40 9.66 -13.81 -11.61
N GLU A 41 9.93 -14.49 -12.71
CA GLU A 41 10.97 -15.52 -12.81
C GLU A 41 12.35 -14.96 -12.46
N VAL A 42 12.74 -13.83 -13.06
CA VAL A 42 14.02 -13.17 -12.78
C VAL A 42 14.13 -12.73 -11.32
N ALA A 43 13.07 -12.14 -10.77
CA ALA A 43 13.04 -11.73 -9.37
C ALA A 43 13.18 -12.92 -8.41
N LEU A 44 12.52 -14.05 -8.71
CA LEU A 44 12.63 -15.28 -7.92
C LEU A 44 14.01 -15.92 -8.04
N ALA A 45 14.60 -15.94 -9.23
CA ALA A 45 15.95 -16.46 -9.45
C ALA A 45 16.97 -15.65 -8.65
N ARG A 46 16.92 -14.31 -8.73
CA ARG A 46 17.79 -13.41 -7.97
C ARG A 46 17.65 -13.60 -6.45
N ARG A 47 16.42 -13.74 -5.94
CA ARG A 47 16.20 -14.04 -4.52
C ARG A 47 16.76 -15.39 -4.11
N THR A 48 16.66 -16.40 -4.96
CA THR A 48 17.23 -17.73 -4.71
C THR A 48 18.75 -17.65 -4.59
N GLU A 49 19.38 -16.92 -5.48
CA GLU A 49 20.82 -16.70 -5.50
C GLU A 49 21.30 -16.03 -4.21
N VAL A 50 20.68 -14.92 -3.82
CA VAL A 50 20.96 -14.23 -2.56
C VAL A 50 20.73 -15.13 -1.34
N ALA A 51 19.65 -15.90 -1.30
CA ALA A 51 19.35 -16.81 -0.21
C ALA A 51 20.34 -17.99 -0.12
N CYS A 52 20.86 -18.47 -1.26
CA CYS A 52 21.91 -19.48 -1.29
C CYS A 52 23.25 -18.97 -0.75
N ILE A 53 23.54 -17.68 -0.93
CA ILE A 53 24.75 -17.03 -0.41
C ILE A 53 24.61 -16.73 1.09
N LYS A 54 23.61 -15.95 1.48
CA LYS A 54 23.45 -15.46 2.85
C LYS A 54 22.91 -16.49 3.85
N ARG A 55 22.10 -17.44 3.39
CA ARG A 55 21.47 -18.51 4.20
C ARG A 55 20.84 -18.04 5.51
N CYS A 56 20.30 -16.82 5.53
CA CYS A 56 19.68 -16.23 6.71
C CYS A 56 18.31 -16.86 6.97
N CYS A 57 18.07 -17.27 8.21
CA CYS A 57 16.80 -17.87 8.61
C CYS A 57 15.74 -16.76 8.87
N PRO A 58 14.59 -16.73 8.15
CA PRO A 58 13.56 -15.72 8.36
C PRO A 58 12.78 -15.89 9.68
N HIS A 59 13.03 -16.94 10.43
CA HIS A 59 12.35 -17.19 11.70
C HIS A 59 13.12 -16.70 12.92
N CYS A 60 14.45 -16.78 12.91
CA CYS A 60 15.30 -16.38 14.03
C CYS A 60 16.41 -15.39 13.65
N GLY A 61 16.54 -15.03 12.37
CA GLY A 61 17.55 -14.10 11.88
C GLY A 61 18.97 -14.68 11.74
N ALA A 62 19.22 -15.91 12.19
CA ALA A 62 20.57 -16.48 12.17
C ALA A 62 21.02 -16.81 10.73
N GLU A 63 22.28 -16.49 10.42
CA GLU A 63 22.91 -16.79 9.12
C GLU A 63 23.51 -18.21 9.08
N SER A 64 22.85 -19.18 9.67
CA SER A 64 23.33 -20.55 9.80
C SER A 64 22.29 -21.56 9.33
N ALA A 65 21.94 -21.51 8.06
CA ALA A 65 21.07 -22.52 7.47
C ALA A 65 21.81 -23.38 6.44
N HIS A 66 21.34 -24.60 6.25
CA HIS A 66 21.86 -25.51 5.23
C HIS A 66 20.78 -25.85 4.20
N LEU A 67 21.22 -26.33 3.05
CA LEU A 67 20.33 -26.82 1.99
C LEU A 67 19.54 -28.03 2.52
N HIS A 68 18.23 -28.05 2.25
CA HIS A 68 17.34 -29.10 2.75
C HIS A 68 16.33 -29.54 1.66
N GLY A 69 16.88 -30.05 0.57
CA GLY A 69 16.09 -30.52 -0.58
C GLY A 69 15.31 -29.44 -1.29
N LYS A 70 14.34 -29.84 -2.11
CA LYS A 70 13.45 -28.94 -2.85
C LYS A 70 12.01 -29.11 -2.40
N ASP A 71 11.18 -28.08 -2.61
CA ASP A 71 9.73 -28.17 -2.43
C ASP A 71 9.07 -28.82 -3.65
N LYS A 72 7.77 -29.10 -3.59
CA LYS A 72 7.00 -29.71 -4.68
C LYS A 72 6.98 -28.89 -5.98
N ASN A 73 7.36 -27.63 -5.93
CA ASN A 73 7.48 -26.73 -7.07
C ASN A 73 8.93 -26.58 -7.55
N GLY A 74 9.84 -27.45 -7.10
CA GLY A 74 11.25 -27.45 -7.50
C GLY A 74 12.11 -26.38 -6.81
N ARG A 75 11.55 -25.58 -5.87
CA ARG A 75 12.28 -24.50 -5.22
C ARG A 75 13.17 -25.01 -4.10
N GLN A 76 14.38 -24.45 -4.00
CA GLN A 76 15.32 -24.77 -2.93
C GLN A 76 14.73 -24.49 -1.55
N ARG A 77 14.82 -25.47 -0.65
CA ARG A 77 14.49 -25.34 0.77
C ARG A 77 15.76 -25.30 1.58
N PHE A 78 15.65 -24.63 2.74
CA PHE A 78 16.71 -24.49 3.73
C PHE A 78 16.20 -24.96 5.07
N ARG A 79 17.11 -25.40 5.95
CA ARG A 79 16.82 -25.69 7.35
C ARG A 79 17.80 -24.96 8.24
N CYS A 80 17.27 -24.26 9.27
CA CYS A 80 18.07 -23.56 10.26
C CYS A 80 18.87 -24.55 11.12
N ARG A 81 20.14 -24.24 11.40
CA ARG A 81 21.01 -25.05 12.26
C ARG A 81 20.88 -24.72 13.73
N VAL A 82 20.31 -23.57 14.09
CA VAL A 82 20.09 -23.17 15.47
C VAL A 82 19.18 -24.18 16.16
N SER A 83 19.61 -24.72 17.32
CA SER A 83 18.94 -25.80 18.07
C SER A 83 17.49 -25.44 18.43
N GLU A 84 17.25 -24.21 18.85
CA GLU A 84 15.95 -23.70 19.30
C GLU A 84 15.03 -23.39 18.12
N CYS A 85 15.57 -23.23 16.90
CA CYS A 85 14.79 -22.89 15.73
C CYS A 85 14.45 -24.10 14.86
N ARG A 86 15.45 -24.78 14.30
CA ARG A 86 15.36 -25.96 13.41
C ARG A 86 14.28 -25.92 12.33
N ARG A 87 13.67 -24.75 12.07
CA ARG A 87 12.60 -24.57 11.11
C ARG A 87 13.11 -24.65 9.68
N THR A 88 12.26 -25.18 8.79
CA THR A 88 12.51 -25.20 7.35
C THR A 88 11.85 -23.99 6.68
N PHE A 89 12.51 -23.44 5.69
CA PHE A 89 12.03 -22.28 4.94
C PHE A 89 12.48 -22.37 3.47
N ASN A 90 11.90 -21.55 2.63
CA ASN A 90 12.32 -21.30 1.24
C ASN A 90 12.34 -19.79 0.99
N ILE A 91 12.72 -19.37 -0.20
CA ILE A 91 12.85 -17.96 -0.59
C ILE A 91 11.56 -17.13 -0.46
N LEU A 92 10.41 -17.78 -0.42
CA LEU A 92 9.10 -17.13 -0.27
C LEU A 92 8.63 -17.04 1.19
N THR A 93 9.32 -17.73 2.12
CA THR A 93 8.95 -17.73 3.54
C THR A 93 9.08 -16.32 4.10
N GLY A 94 8.07 -15.85 4.83
CA GLY A 94 8.00 -14.47 5.36
C GLY A 94 7.54 -13.42 4.34
N THR A 95 7.32 -13.79 3.08
CA THR A 95 6.82 -12.87 2.05
C THR A 95 5.31 -13.02 1.83
N PRO A 96 4.64 -12.06 1.20
CA PRO A 96 3.25 -12.19 0.78
C PRO A 96 2.98 -13.41 -0.10
N MET A 97 4.03 -13.88 -0.80
CA MET A 97 3.98 -15.03 -1.69
C MET A 97 4.20 -16.37 -0.99
N ALA A 98 4.38 -16.38 0.33
CA ALA A 98 4.55 -17.62 1.09
C ALA A 98 3.39 -18.59 0.82
N ARG A 99 3.72 -19.87 0.51
CA ARG A 99 2.76 -20.91 0.16
C ARG A 99 1.88 -20.60 -1.07
N ALA A 100 2.32 -19.68 -1.94
CA ALA A 100 1.60 -19.40 -3.19
C ALA A 100 1.63 -20.62 -4.12
N ARG A 101 0.47 -20.99 -4.65
CA ARG A 101 0.32 -22.11 -5.60
C ARG A 101 0.54 -21.69 -7.04
N MET A 102 0.29 -20.42 -7.37
CA MET A 102 0.33 -19.86 -8.74
C MET A 102 1.20 -18.60 -8.75
N PRO A 103 2.52 -18.73 -8.57
CA PRO A 103 3.43 -17.58 -8.53
C PRO A 103 3.52 -16.85 -9.88
N ASP A 104 3.31 -17.58 -10.98
CA ASP A 104 3.24 -17.09 -12.35
C ASP A 104 2.19 -15.97 -12.53
N LYS A 105 1.08 -16.03 -11.81
CA LYS A 105 -0.01 -15.06 -11.90
C LYS A 105 0.18 -13.79 -11.04
N TRP A 106 1.20 -13.76 -10.22
CA TRP A 106 1.38 -12.67 -9.26
C TRP A 106 1.82 -11.37 -9.90
N GLY A 107 2.65 -11.44 -10.95
CA GLY A 107 3.05 -10.26 -11.70
C GLY A 107 1.83 -9.55 -12.31
N GLN A 108 0.99 -10.29 -13.01
CA GLN A 108 -0.27 -9.79 -13.58
C GLN A 108 -1.22 -9.26 -12.49
N TYR A 109 -1.30 -9.97 -11.36
CA TYR A 109 -2.12 -9.51 -10.24
C TYR A 109 -1.62 -8.18 -9.65
N LEU A 110 -0.30 -7.99 -9.51
CA LEU A 110 0.28 -6.74 -9.02
C LEU A 110 0.00 -5.57 -9.97
N SER A 111 0.07 -5.77 -11.28
CA SER A 111 -0.33 -4.76 -12.25
C SER A 111 -1.77 -4.31 -12.04
N TYR A 112 -2.72 -5.25 -11.89
CA TYR A 112 -4.10 -4.88 -11.55
C TYR A 112 -4.25 -4.15 -10.21
N MET A 113 -3.36 -4.41 -9.24
CA MET A 113 -3.37 -3.67 -7.98
C MET A 113 -2.89 -2.23 -8.16
N THR A 114 -1.82 -2.01 -8.92
CA THR A 114 -1.30 -0.66 -9.22
C THR A 114 -2.31 0.17 -10.01
N ASP A 115 -3.06 -0.47 -10.91
CA ASP A 115 -4.16 0.16 -11.66
C ASP A 115 -5.42 0.34 -10.78
N HIS A 116 -5.33 0.02 -9.52
CA HIS A 116 -6.42 0.09 -8.55
C HIS A 116 -7.68 -0.68 -8.97
N CYS A 117 -7.57 -1.75 -9.72
CA CYS A 117 -8.70 -2.55 -10.15
C CYS A 117 -9.44 -3.17 -8.95
N SER A 118 -10.76 -3.21 -8.98
CA SER A 118 -11.54 -3.91 -7.96
C SER A 118 -11.31 -5.42 -8.06
N VAL A 119 -11.53 -6.15 -6.94
CA VAL A 119 -11.40 -7.62 -6.91
C VAL A 119 -12.28 -8.27 -8.00
N ARG A 120 -13.48 -7.72 -8.22
CA ARG A 120 -14.40 -8.20 -9.26
C ARG A 120 -13.83 -8.01 -10.67
N LYS A 121 -13.33 -6.83 -10.98
CA LYS A 121 -12.70 -6.54 -12.28
C LYS A 121 -11.51 -7.46 -12.56
N ILE A 122 -10.69 -7.77 -11.55
CA ILE A 122 -9.55 -8.68 -11.72
C ILE A 122 -10.01 -10.10 -12.08
N VAL A 123 -11.11 -10.58 -11.48
CA VAL A 123 -11.67 -11.90 -11.80
C VAL A 123 -12.28 -11.89 -13.21
N GLU A 124 -13.02 -10.84 -13.56
CA GLU A 124 -13.63 -10.65 -14.89
C GLU A 124 -12.57 -10.52 -16.01
N ALA A 125 -11.40 -9.97 -15.70
CA ALA A 125 -10.25 -9.91 -16.62
C ALA A 125 -9.58 -11.28 -16.89
N GLY A 126 -10.09 -12.37 -16.30
CA GLY A 126 -9.64 -13.72 -16.63
C GLY A 126 -8.30 -14.14 -16.03
N ILE A 127 -7.91 -13.61 -14.87
CA ILE A 127 -6.66 -14.02 -14.17
C ILE A 127 -6.62 -15.53 -13.84
N GLY A 128 -7.75 -16.24 -13.97
CA GLY A 128 -7.85 -17.68 -13.74
C GLY A 128 -7.82 -18.10 -12.27
N VAL A 129 -8.19 -17.21 -11.36
CA VAL A 129 -8.38 -17.50 -9.94
C VAL A 129 -9.72 -16.91 -9.45
N ASN A 130 -10.30 -17.53 -8.42
CA ASN A 130 -11.58 -17.10 -7.92
C ASN A 130 -11.50 -15.82 -7.08
N HIS A 131 -12.64 -15.16 -6.88
CA HIS A 131 -12.80 -13.93 -6.11
C HIS A 131 -12.17 -13.99 -4.70
N THR A 132 -12.34 -15.10 -3.98
CA THR A 132 -11.79 -15.27 -2.63
C THR A 132 -10.27 -15.30 -2.64
N THR A 133 -9.66 -15.91 -3.66
CA THR A 133 -8.21 -15.95 -3.83
C THR A 133 -7.66 -14.56 -4.13
N VAL A 134 -8.25 -13.84 -5.08
CA VAL A 134 -7.87 -12.45 -5.41
C VAL A 134 -7.98 -11.56 -4.17
N TRP A 135 -9.07 -11.69 -3.40
CA TRP A 135 -9.27 -10.94 -2.16
C TRP A 135 -8.20 -11.24 -1.11
N ARG A 136 -7.86 -12.53 -0.90
CA ARG A 136 -6.80 -12.95 0.04
C ARG A 136 -5.43 -12.43 -0.39
N TRP A 137 -5.14 -12.45 -1.69
CA TRP A 137 -3.89 -11.91 -2.23
C TRP A 137 -3.80 -10.41 -1.94
N ARG A 138 -4.86 -9.66 -2.21
CA ARG A 138 -4.91 -8.22 -1.90
C ARG A 138 -4.50 -7.93 -0.47
N HIS A 139 -5.11 -8.60 0.48
CA HIS A 139 -4.78 -8.40 1.90
C HIS A 139 -3.35 -8.81 2.25
N ARG A 140 -2.79 -9.82 1.60
CA ARG A 140 -1.38 -10.19 1.82
C ARG A 140 -0.42 -9.12 1.34
N PHE A 141 -0.63 -8.55 0.16
CA PHE A 141 0.22 -7.50 -0.38
C PHE A 141 0.09 -6.21 0.41
N LEU A 142 -1.13 -5.77 0.69
CA LEU A 142 -1.36 -4.57 1.48
C LEU A 142 -0.74 -4.68 2.88
N LYS A 143 -0.91 -5.84 3.54
CA LYS A 143 -0.27 -6.07 4.84
C LYS A 143 1.26 -6.01 4.77
N ALA A 144 1.86 -6.53 3.71
CA ALA A 144 3.31 -6.48 3.57
C ALA A 144 3.81 -5.05 3.32
N ALA A 145 3.11 -4.29 2.47
CA ALA A 145 3.43 -2.88 2.27
C ALA A 145 3.30 -2.06 3.57
N ALA A 146 2.25 -2.32 4.36
CA ALA A 146 2.07 -1.66 5.66
C ALA A 146 3.19 -2.00 6.68
N GLN A 147 3.83 -3.17 6.56
CA GLN A 147 4.95 -3.55 7.43
C GLN A 147 6.26 -2.83 7.08
N ASP A 148 6.41 -2.36 5.85
CA ASP A 148 7.56 -1.56 5.41
C ASP A 148 7.49 -0.08 5.85
N ASN A 149 6.48 0.29 6.65
CA ASN A 149 6.26 1.64 7.17
C ASN A 149 7.29 2.00 8.27
N THR A 150 8.57 1.93 7.91
CA THR A 150 9.71 2.18 8.81
C THR A 150 10.42 3.50 8.52
N ALA A 151 9.87 4.32 7.62
CA ALA A 151 10.49 5.56 7.17
C ALA A 151 10.76 6.50 8.35
N ILE A 152 11.99 7.01 8.41
CA ILE A 152 12.35 8.19 9.20
C ILE A 152 12.23 9.38 8.27
N LEU A 153 11.31 10.28 8.59
CA LEU A 153 11.01 11.44 7.78
C LEU A 153 12.02 12.57 8.02
N SER A 154 12.42 13.28 6.97
CA SER A 154 13.42 14.33 7.05
C SER A 154 13.09 15.55 6.21
N GLY A 155 13.74 16.68 6.49
CA GLY A 155 13.55 17.93 5.77
C GLY A 155 12.20 18.58 6.13
N VAL A 156 11.36 18.90 5.14
CA VAL A 156 10.04 19.50 5.38
C VAL A 156 8.99 18.40 5.42
N ILE A 157 8.39 18.22 6.59
CA ILE A 157 7.41 17.19 6.90
C ILE A 157 6.04 17.84 7.03
N GLU A 158 5.05 17.37 6.28
CA GLU A 158 3.65 17.74 6.45
C GLU A 158 2.94 16.62 7.22
N ALA A 159 2.27 16.95 8.33
CA ALA A 159 1.56 15.99 9.16
C ALA A 159 0.14 16.47 9.49
N ASP A 160 -0.83 15.57 9.33
CA ASP A 160 -2.25 15.84 9.60
C ASP A 160 -3.01 14.53 9.81
N GLU A 161 -4.22 14.60 10.37
CA GLU A 161 -5.09 13.44 10.54
C GLU A 161 -6.26 13.43 9.56
N THR A 162 -6.64 12.24 9.17
CA THR A 162 -7.91 12.03 8.48
C THR A 162 -8.76 11.00 9.20
N PHE A 163 -10.07 11.10 9.03
CA PHE A 163 -11.03 10.28 9.77
C PHE A 163 -11.79 9.36 8.84
N PHE A 164 -11.88 8.08 9.23
CA PHE A 164 -12.67 7.07 8.55
C PHE A 164 -13.80 6.59 9.46
N VAL A 165 -14.98 6.41 8.89
CA VAL A 165 -16.12 5.87 9.63
C VAL A 165 -15.83 4.44 10.06
N ARG A 166 -16.02 4.14 11.34
CA ARG A 166 -15.85 2.80 11.90
C ARG A 166 -16.80 1.81 11.23
N SER A 167 -16.26 0.72 10.71
CA SER A 167 -16.99 -0.28 9.94
C SER A 167 -16.75 -1.69 10.47
N CYS A 168 -17.82 -2.39 10.84
CA CYS A 168 -17.81 -3.81 11.26
C CYS A 168 -18.10 -4.75 10.08
N LYS A 169 -17.95 -4.31 8.84
CA LYS A 169 -18.23 -5.08 7.62
C LYS A 169 -17.51 -6.43 7.63
N GLY A 170 -18.27 -7.52 7.38
CA GLY A 170 -17.71 -8.87 7.34
C GLY A 170 -17.23 -9.40 8.71
N HIS A 171 -17.66 -8.83 9.82
CA HIS A 171 -17.39 -9.36 11.15
C HIS A 171 -18.31 -10.58 11.42
N ARG A 172 -17.73 -11.72 11.81
CA ARG A 172 -18.51 -12.95 12.07
C ARG A 172 -19.43 -12.86 13.29
N GLY A 173 -19.12 -12.00 14.27
CA GLY A 173 -19.97 -11.69 15.41
C GLY A 173 -21.26 -10.93 15.05
N TRP A 174 -21.40 -10.54 13.78
CA TRP A 174 -22.63 -9.96 13.26
C TRP A 174 -23.65 -11.07 12.96
N VAL A 175 -24.35 -11.52 13.97
CA VAL A 175 -25.33 -12.60 13.86
C VAL A 175 -26.71 -12.00 13.61
N LYS A 176 -27.42 -12.47 12.57
CA LYS A 176 -28.80 -12.06 12.24
C LYS A 176 -29.01 -10.53 12.18
N GLY A 177 -28.06 -9.80 11.59
CA GLY A 177 -28.14 -8.34 11.48
C GLY A 177 -27.82 -7.56 12.76
N ARG A 178 -27.44 -8.23 13.85
CA ARG A 178 -27.00 -7.56 15.09
C ARG A 178 -25.49 -7.32 15.08
N PRO A 179 -25.03 -6.10 15.37
CA PRO A 179 -23.62 -5.82 15.52
C PRO A 179 -23.04 -6.57 16.72
N PRO A 180 -21.72 -6.90 16.69
CA PRO A 180 -21.03 -7.49 17.84
C PRO A 180 -20.93 -6.55 19.04
N GLU A 181 -21.15 -5.27 18.84
CA GLU A 181 -21.24 -4.22 19.86
C GLU A 181 -22.66 -3.62 19.86
N PRO A 182 -23.12 -3.01 20.97
CA PRO A 182 -24.46 -2.41 21.06
C PRO A 182 -24.59 -1.16 20.19
N ARG A 183 -24.47 -1.32 18.88
CA ARG A 183 -24.57 -0.26 17.89
C ARG A 183 -25.59 -0.61 16.82
N ALA A 184 -26.47 0.33 16.50
CA ALA A 184 -27.41 0.19 15.41
C ALA A 184 -26.70 -0.02 14.06
N ALA A 185 -27.26 -0.87 13.18
CA ALA A 185 -26.78 -1.00 11.81
C ALA A 185 -26.93 0.36 11.09
N ARG A 186 -25.89 0.75 10.35
CA ARG A 186 -25.95 2.00 9.54
C ARG A 186 -26.34 1.68 8.11
N PRO A 187 -27.18 2.52 7.47
CA PRO A 187 -27.42 2.48 6.04
C PRO A 187 -26.13 2.66 5.26
N ARG A 188 -26.08 2.19 4.02
CA ARG A 188 -24.97 2.45 3.10
C ARG A 188 -24.83 3.97 2.87
N ALA A 189 -23.59 4.42 2.76
CA ALA A 189 -23.22 5.81 2.49
C ALA A 189 -23.52 6.82 3.61
N TRP A 190 -23.91 6.38 4.81
CA TRP A 190 -24.04 7.29 5.94
C TRP A 190 -22.66 7.66 6.50
N GLY A 191 -22.39 8.96 6.57
CA GLY A 191 -21.23 9.52 7.25
C GLY A 191 -21.33 9.37 8.77
N ALA A 192 -20.34 9.86 9.51
CA ALA A 192 -20.44 10.00 10.96
C ALA A 192 -21.55 11.00 11.31
N THR A 193 -22.32 10.72 12.34
CA THR A 193 -23.37 11.64 12.83
C THR A 193 -22.76 12.86 13.53
N LYS A 194 -21.59 12.68 14.13
CA LYS A 194 -20.83 13.75 14.79
C LYS A 194 -19.63 14.15 13.94
N ARG A 195 -19.42 15.45 13.80
CA ARG A 195 -18.25 16.01 13.09
C ARG A 195 -17.02 15.93 13.99
N GLY A 196 -15.84 15.64 13.42
CA GLY A 196 -14.60 15.52 14.16
C GLY A 196 -14.41 14.17 14.84
N LEU A 197 -13.59 14.14 15.90
CA LEU A 197 -13.29 12.92 16.64
C LEU A 197 -14.52 12.45 17.41
N SER A 198 -14.97 11.24 17.12
CA SER A 198 -16.04 10.54 17.83
C SER A 198 -15.79 9.04 17.80
N ASP A 199 -16.45 8.28 18.68
CA ASP A 199 -16.38 6.82 18.69
C ASP A 199 -16.83 6.17 17.36
N GLU A 200 -17.47 6.97 16.51
CA GLU A 200 -17.91 6.56 15.20
C GLU A 200 -16.81 6.59 14.16
N GLN A 201 -15.68 7.22 14.47
CA GLN A 201 -14.58 7.44 13.53
C GLN A 201 -13.27 6.86 14.04
N VAL A 202 -12.40 6.53 13.09
CA VAL A 202 -11.04 6.06 13.33
C VAL A 202 -10.10 7.10 12.77
N PRO A 203 -9.30 7.78 13.60
CA PRO A 203 -8.30 8.72 13.14
C PRO A 203 -7.10 7.98 12.55
N VAL A 204 -6.63 8.44 11.41
CA VAL A 204 -5.42 7.97 10.73
C VAL A 204 -4.48 9.15 10.59
N LEU A 205 -3.34 9.06 11.25
CA LEU A 205 -2.24 10.01 11.11
C LEU A 205 -1.51 9.73 9.80
N THR A 206 -1.23 10.77 9.05
CA THR A 206 -0.33 10.73 7.89
C THR A 206 0.74 11.80 8.05
N ALA A 207 1.98 11.42 7.86
CA ALA A 207 3.11 12.34 7.79
C ALA A 207 3.92 12.06 6.51
N LEU A 208 4.22 13.12 5.75
CA LEU A 208 4.89 13.06 4.47
C LEU A 208 6.09 14.00 4.46
N ASP A 209 7.24 13.53 4.00
CA ASP A 209 8.39 14.41 3.79
C ASP A 209 8.52 14.88 2.32
N ASN A 210 9.43 15.80 2.07
CA ASN A 210 9.69 16.33 0.74
C ASN A 210 10.53 15.40 -0.15
N ALA A 211 11.10 14.32 0.40
CA ALA A 211 11.85 13.30 -0.33
C ALA A 211 10.97 12.15 -0.83
N GLY A 212 9.70 12.10 -0.41
CA GLY A 212 8.75 11.05 -0.76
C GLY A 212 8.58 10.00 0.33
N GLY A 213 9.16 10.20 1.52
CA GLY A 213 8.90 9.39 2.70
C GLY A 213 7.43 9.57 3.15
N VAL A 214 6.79 8.46 3.49
CA VAL A 214 5.40 8.41 3.97
C VAL A 214 5.36 7.57 5.25
N TYR A 215 4.72 8.10 6.25
CA TYR A 215 4.40 7.38 7.48
C TYR A 215 2.91 7.50 7.79
N GLU A 216 2.26 6.37 8.00
CA GLU A 216 0.84 6.30 8.32
C GLU A 216 0.59 5.42 9.53
N ALA A 217 -0.31 5.84 10.40
CA ALA A 217 -0.69 5.07 11.58
C ALA A 217 -2.14 5.31 11.98
N ILE A 218 -2.81 4.23 12.40
CA ILE A 218 -4.10 4.35 13.08
C ILE A 218 -3.84 4.83 14.50
N LEU A 219 -4.46 5.94 14.88
CA LEU A 219 -4.35 6.47 16.22
C LEU A 219 -5.43 5.87 17.14
N PRO A 220 -5.07 5.47 18.36
CA PRO A 220 -6.07 5.12 19.39
C PRO A 220 -6.81 6.37 19.87
N SER A 221 -6.13 7.53 19.89
CA SER A 221 -6.65 8.86 20.21
C SER A 221 -5.76 9.94 19.61
N LEU A 222 -6.22 11.18 19.50
CA LEU A 222 -5.38 12.30 19.04
C LEU A 222 -4.22 12.62 19.99
N THR A 223 -4.33 12.28 21.27
CA THR A 223 -3.25 12.45 22.24
C THR A 223 -2.07 11.48 21.97
N ALA A 224 -2.27 10.42 21.21
CA ALA A 224 -1.24 9.45 20.87
C ALA A 224 -0.31 9.91 19.72
N ILE A 225 -0.54 11.06 19.10
CA ILE A 225 0.27 11.58 17.98
C ILE A 225 1.74 11.67 18.37
N GLU A 226 2.04 12.25 19.53
CA GLU A 226 3.42 12.39 20.03
C GLU A 226 4.14 11.04 20.09
N MET A 227 3.52 10.05 20.73
CA MET A 227 4.07 8.71 20.88
C MET A 227 4.19 7.98 19.53
N THR A 228 3.24 8.22 18.61
CA THR A 228 3.21 7.59 17.29
C THR A 228 4.30 8.12 16.38
N LEU A 229 4.65 9.41 16.48
CA LEU A 229 5.73 10.04 15.73
C LEU A 229 7.11 9.89 16.38
N ASP A 230 7.20 9.28 17.55
CA ASP A 230 8.46 9.06 18.24
C ASP A 230 9.42 8.20 17.40
N GLY A 231 10.66 8.67 17.23
CA GLY A 231 11.65 8.01 16.38
C GLY A 231 11.34 8.01 14.87
N ARG A 232 10.31 8.79 14.42
CA ARG A 232 9.91 8.90 13.00
C ARG A 232 10.34 10.20 12.34
N ILE A 233 10.81 11.17 13.11
CA ILE A 233 11.23 12.48 12.64
C ILE A 233 12.74 12.60 12.85
N ALA A 234 13.47 12.93 11.79
CA ALA A 234 14.90 13.19 11.87
C ALA A 234 15.17 14.55 12.56
N PRO A 235 16.19 14.66 13.41
CA PRO A 235 16.60 15.93 13.99
C PRO A 235 16.89 16.99 12.93
N GLY A 236 16.61 18.26 13.21
CA GLY A 236 16.81 19.37 12.28
C GLY A 236 15.76 19.49 11.16
N SER A 237 14.71 18.64 11.19
CA SER A 237 13.58 18.73 10.27
C SER A 237 12.61 19.86 10.64
N VAL A 238 11.73 20.20 9.72
CA VAL A 238 10.64 21.17 9.93
C VAL A 238 9.29 20.46 9.82
N VAL A 239 8.54 20.36 10.90
CA VAL A 239 7.22 19.74 10.94
C VAL A 239 6.14 20.80 10.74
N CYS A 240 5.36 20.66 9.67
CA CYS A 240 4.20 21.50 9.36
C CYS A 240 2.91 20.79 9.78
N SER A 241 2.10 21.38 10.65
CA SER A 241 0.78 20.85 11.04
C SER A 241 -0.22 21.98 11.34
N ASP A 242 -1.45 21.62 11.71
CA ASP A 242 -2.49 22.58 12.15
C ASP A 242 -2.15 23.32 13.46
N GLY A 243 -1.10 22.84 14.18
CA GLY A 243 -0.64 23.44 15.44
C GLY A 243 -1.24 22.79 16.69
N THR A 244 -1.85 21.62 16.57
CA THR A 244 -2.25 20.82 17.73
C THR A 244 -1.04 20.52 18.63
N ALA A 245 -1.19 20.68 19.94
CA ALA A 245 -0.08 20.58 20.92
C ALA A 245 0.72 19.26 20.82
N ALA A 246 0.08 18.18 20.42
CA ALA A 246 0.74 16.88 20.25
C ALA A 246 1.81 16.89 19.14
N TYR A 247 1.61 17.61 18.03
CA TYR A 247 2.62 17.79 16.98
C TYR A 247 3.78 18.66 17.44
N VAL A 248 3.48 19.72 18.21
CA VAL A 248 4.53 20.57 18.78
C VAL A 248 5.45 19.75 19.69
N LYS A 249 4.86 18.94 20.58
CA LYS A 249 5.62 18.06 21.47
C LYS A 249 6.44 17.02 20.70
N ALA A 250 5.86 16.40 19.67
CA ALA A 250 6.57 15.44 18.83
C ALA A 250 7.77 16.08 18.13
N ALA A 251 7.63 17.28 17.56
CA ALA A 251 8.70 18.00 16.92
C ALA A 251 9.83 18.38 17.91
N VAL A 252 9.48 18.95 19.05
CA VAL A 252 10.44 19.29 20.12
C VAL A 252 11.21 18.08 20.58
N LYS A 253 10.52 16.96 20.84
CA LYS A 253 11.14 15.69 21.26
C LYS A 253 12.12 15.14 20.23
N ALA A 254 11.83 15.32 18.94
CA ALA A 254 12.68 14.90 17.84
C ALA A 254 13.83 15.88 17.53
N GLY A 255 13.95 17.02 18.20
CA GLY A 255 14.90 18.08 17.85
C GLY A 255 14.59 18.74 16.50
N ALA A 256 13.30 18.82 16.13
CA ALA A 256 12.79 19.41 14.91
C ALA A 256 12.06 20.72 15.19
N GLU A 257 12.01 21.62 14.20
CA GLU A 257 11.25 22.85 14.25
C GLU A 257 9.77 22.55 13.94
N HIS A 258 8.84 23.15 14.70
CA HIS A 258 7.41 23.08 14.39
C HIS A 258 6.93 24.37 13.71
N ARG A 259 6.22 24.24 12.62
CA ARG A 259 5.56 25.32 11.88
C ARG A 259 4.06 25.11 11.80
N ARG A 260 3.32 25.97 12.49
CA ARG A 260 1.86 25.98 12.38
C ARG A 260 1.41 26.52 11.02
N VAL A 261 0.58 25.75 10.32
CA VAL A 261 -0.06 26.13 9.06
C VAL A 261 -1.51 26.47 9.31
N VAL A 262 -1.85 27.75 9.20
CA VAL A 262 -3.24 28.20 9.26
C VAL A 262 -3.80 28.17 7.84
N VAL A 263 -4.76 27.30 7.58
CA VAL A 263 -5.54 27.33 6.33
C VAL A 263 -6.57 28.44 6.47
N PRO A 264 -6.53 29.50 5.63
CA PRO A 264 -7.55 30.53 5.67
C PRO A 264 -8.91 29.89 5.40
N THR A 265 -9.85 29.99 6.32
CA THR A 265 -11.25 29.69 6.10
C THR A 265 -11.81 30.76 5.17
N THR A 266 -11.71 30.55 3.87
CA THR A 266 -12.51 31.31 2.91
C THR A 266 -13.96 30.90 3.10
N THR A 267 -14.73 31.71 3.79
CA THR A 267 -16.18 31.73 3.67
C THR A 267 -16.52 31.77 2.18
N PRO A 268 -17.42 30.93 1.67
CA PRO A 268 -17.82 31.04 0.27
C PRO A 268 -18.61 32.34 0.10
N VAL A 269 -17.91 33.40 -0.28
CA VAL A 269 -18.56 34.56 -0.87
C VAL A 269 -18.96 34.10 -2.27
N THR A 270 -20.25 34.09 -2.52
CA THR A 270 -20.86 33.92 -3.84
C THR A 270 -20.35 35.03 -4.75
N VAL A 271 -19.21 34.85 -5.37
CA VAL A 271 -18.69 35.73 -6.39
C VAL A 271 -18.84 35.02 -7.74
N LYS A 272 -19.59 35.69 -8.64
CA LYS A 272 -19.71 35.31 -10.06
C LYS A 272 -18.32 35.08 -10.65
N VAL A 273 -18.14 33.90 -11.22
CA VAL A 273 -16.87 33.37 -11.71
C VAL A 273 -16.32 34.22 -12.83
N ALA A 274 -15.26 34.99 -12.56
CA ALA A 274 -14.28 35.33 -13.60
C ALA A 274 -13.22 34.22 -13.65
N PRO A 275 -12.66 33.87 -14.84
CA PRO A 275 -11.68 32.81 -14.94
C PRO A 275 -10.46 33.16 -14.09
N LEU A 276 -10.15 32.28 -13.13
CA LEU A 276 -9.01 32.41 -12.22
C LEU A 276 -7.71 32.39 -13.05
N PRO A 277 -6.84 33.40 -12.88
CA PRO A 277 -5.47 33.29 -13.40
C PRO A 277 -4.80 32.10 -12.72
N THR A 278 -4.22 31.21 -13.53
CA THR A 278 -3.41 30.08 -13.06
C THR A 278 -2.28 30.58 -12.17
N LYS A 279 -2.49 30.56 -10.86
CA LYS A 279 -1.46 30.94 -9.90
C LYS A 279 -0.30 29.95 -10.05
N ARG A 280 0.79 30.40 -10.67
CA ARG A 280 2.08 29.74 -10.67
C ARG A 280 2.38 29.27 -9.25
N ARG A 281 2.44 27.97 -9.04
CA ARG A 281 2.76 27.33 -7.77
C ARG A 281 4.08 27.87 -7.26
N GLN A 282 4.09 28.74 -6.26
CA GLN A 282 5.32 29.23 -5.65
C GLN A 282 6.05 28.04 -5.03
N LYS A 283 7.19 27.66 -5.62
CA LYS A 283 8.12 26.69 -5.04
C LYS A 283 8.56 27.21 -3.67
N GLY A 284 8.32 26.45 -2.61
CA GLY A 284 8.86 26.73 -1.27
C GLY A 284 7.88 27.16 -0.19
N ARG A 285 6.57 27.26 -0.46
CA ARG A 285 5.59 27.61 0.60
C ARG A 285 5.33 26.40 1.48
N LEU A 286 5.66 26.52 2.77
CA LEU A 286 5.27 25.56 3.81
C LEU A 286 3.75 25.46 3.87
N GLY A 287 3.20 24.26 3.93
CA GLY A 287 1.77 24.03 3.88
C GLY A 287 1.41 22.59 4.22
N LEU A 288 0.11 22.27 4.11
CA LEU A 288 -0.44 20.90 4.26
C LEU A 288 -0.99 20.38 2.93
N GLY A 289 -0.51 20.91 1.81
CA GLY A 289 -1.06 20.61 0.49
C GLY A 289 -0.83 19.17 0.05
N ARG A 290 0.32 18.59 0.37
CA ARG A 290 0.67 17.21 -0.01
C ARG A 290 -0.08 16.22 0.85
N VAL A 291 -0.10 16.41 2.17
CA VAL A 291 -0.84 15.52 3.08
C VAL A 291 -2.34 15.55 2.78
N ASN A 292 -2.92 16.70 2.47
CA ASN A 292 -4.32 16.79 2.07
C ASN A 292 -4.61 16.09 0.73
N ALA A 293 -3.71 16.20 -0.25
CA ALA A 293 -3.83 15.48 -1.52
C ALA A 293 -3.76 13.96 -1.29
N HIS A 294 -2.86 13.50 -0.43
CA HIS A 294 -2.73 12.10 -0.05
C HIS A 294 -3.97 11.58 0.68
N HIS A 295 -4.52 12.33 1.64
CA HIS A 295 -5.81 12.04 2.28
C HIS A 295 -6.95 11.90 1.26
N GLY A 296 -6.97 12.77 0.24
CA GLY A 296 -7.93 12.66 -0.87
C GLY A 296 -7.81 11.34 -1.61
N GLN A 297 -6.57 10.89 -1.90
CA GLN A 297 -6.30 9.62 -2.59
C GLN A 297 -6.73 8.41 -1.73
N ILE A 298 -6.37 8.39 -0.44
CA ILE A 298 -6.78 7.30 0.46
C ILE A 298 -8.31 7.25 0.60
N LYS A 299 -8.96 8.40 0.77
CA LYS A 299 -10.43 8.46 0.82
C LYS A 299 -11.08 7.97 -0.47
N ALA A 300 -10.53 8.32 -1.63
CA ALA A 300 -11.01 7.84 -2.91
C ALA A 300 -10.83 6.32 -3.05
N LEU A 301 -9.73 5.76 -2.56
CA LEU A 301 -9.50 4.32 -2.51
C LEU A 301 -10.51 3.63 -1.57
N VAL A 302 -10.57 4.07 -0.32
CA VAL A 302 -11.40 3.43 0.73
C VAL A 302 -12.88 3.54 0.43
N ASN A 303 -13.37 4.75 0.17
CA ASN A 303 -14.81 5.02 0.03
C ASN A 303 -15.33 4.77 -1.39
N GLY A 304 -14.51 5.09 -2.40
CA GLY A 304 -14.86 4.92 -3.80
C GLY A 304 -14.62 3.48 -4.28
N ARG A 305 -13.37 3.11 -4.49
CA ARG A 305 -13.01 1.83 -5.14
C ARG A 305 -13.30 0.61 -4.27
N CYS A 306 -13.02 0.68 -2.97
CA CYS A 306 -13.31 -0.40 -2.02
C CYS A 306 -14.75 -0.37 -1.49
N ARG A 307 -15.51 0.71 -1.75
CA ARG A 307 -16.87 0.94 -1.22
C ARG A 307 -16.94 0.73 0.30
N GLY A 308 -15.95 1.28 1.00
CA GLY A 308 -15.73 1.12 2.43
C GLY A 308 -14.93 -0.13 2.77
N VAL A 309 -14.02 0.03 3.73
CA VAL A 309 -13.15 -1.02 4.27
C VAL A 309 -13.57 -1.28 5.72
N ALA A 310 -13.58 -2.55 6.14
CA ALA A 310 -13.80 -2.85 7.55
C ALA A 310 -12.64 -2.30 8.38
N THR A 311 -12.93 -1.69 9.53
CA THR A 311 -11.93 -1.06 10.41
C THR A 311 -10.73 -1.95 10.72
N ARG A 312 -10.96 -3.26 10.90
CA ARG A 312 -9.89 -4.24 11.15
C ARG A 312 -8.86 -4.39 10.02
N TYR A 313 -9.17 -3.91 8.82
CA TYR A 313 -8.28 -3.95 7.66
C TYR A 313 -7.74 -2.57 7.27
N LEU A 314 -8.14 -1.52 7.99
CA LEU A 314 -7.72 -0.15 7.69
C LEU A 314 -6.21 0.01 7.82
N GLY A 315 -5.59 -0.64 8.81
CA GLY A 315 -4.13 -0.64 9.00
C GLY A 315 -3.33 -1.43 7.95
N ASN A 316 -3.99 -2.01 6.93
CA ASN A 316 -3.32 -2.66 5.80
C ASN A 316 -3.36 -1.78 4.53
N LEU A 317 -3.88 -0.59 4.60
CA LEU A 317 -3.99 0.34 3.48
C LEU A 317 -2.86 1.35 3.51
#